data_20cd10c8e2307a56ed57b625ce70e824
#
_entry.id   20cd10c8e2307a56ed57b625ce70e824
#
_cell.length_a   1.000
_cell.length_b   1.000
_cell.length_c   1.000
_cell.angle_alpha   90.00
_cell.angle_beta   90.00
_cell.angle_gamma   90.00
#
_symmetry.space_group_name_H-M   'P 1'
#
loop_
_entity.id
_entity.type
_entity.pdbx_description
1 polymer ?
#
loop_
_entity_poly.entity_id
_entity_poly.type
_entity_poly.pdbx_seq_one_letter_code
_entity_poly.pdbx_strand_id
1 'polypeptide(L)'
;MTSPVRQAAALVQLSPASAMRLLAPYLAGEPDDWFALCLAAQALIALEQPERALELSRRAAQLNPTDDWPVRLQTIAHRNLGHHADATELARRSVLIQPANWQTHYLVANTDLWADAVTQHSMAAAERARELAPDDPSTHNLVGQVALALGKSRLAVRSLEQALRLDPENSIARHELARAHLRRFRLGKSVTGFLAVGRMDPTIPQTRINLHNIAIRTVQLLHYAMLLALLLSPFSAQASAGLVLLIVLGALVWARYRGGPALLRFAASIPRRDPLLVVWAGLLLLAGVMLVLRGALTLGKPAGTAADGGLFGVAFALIFAGVATTWIRRLHLRSRQPSGRSR
;
A
#
# COMPACT_ATOMS: atom_id res chain seq x y z
N MET A 1 -26.65 37.06 13.19
CA MET A 1 -26.06 35.90 13.88
C MET A 1 -26.12 34.70 12.94
N THR A 2 -25.00 34.01 12.67
CA THR A 2 -24.97 32.81 11.83
C THR A 2 -25.63 31.66 12.60
N SER A 3 -26.56 30.94 11.97
CA SER A 3 -27.22 29.77 12.57
C SER A 3 -26.19 28.76 13.11
N PRO A 4 -26.42 28.15 14.30
CA PRO A 4 -25.55 27.12 14.87
C PRO A 4 -25.26 25.98 13.88
N VAL A 5 -26.23 25.62 13.05
CA VAL A 5 -26.09 24.57 12.00
C VAL A 5 -25.10 24.99 10.92
N ARG A 6 -25.12 26.26 10.46
CA ARG A 6 -24.13 26.74 9.48
C ARG A 6 -22.71 26.77 10.04
N GLN A 7 -22.55 27.16 11.32
CA GLN A 7 -21.25 27.12 12.00
C GLN A 7 -20.76 25.67 12.15
N ALA A 8 -21.64 24.75 12.53
CA ALA A 8 -21.31 23.34 12.63
C ALA A 8 -20.93 22.73 11.26
N ALA A 9 -21.62 23.09 10.18
CA ALA A 9 -21.29 22.64 8.83
C ALA A 9 -19.86 23.04 8.40
N ALA A 10 -19.41 24.24 8.77
CA ALA A 10 -18.05 24.68 8.51
C ALA A 10 -16.98 23.95 9.38
N LEU A 11 -17.38 23.47 10.56
CA LEU A 11 -16.48 22.83 11.52
C LEU A 11 -16.46 21.30 11.42
N VAL A 12 -17.45 20.68 10.79
CA VAL A 12 -17.62 19.21 10.85
C VAL A 12 -16.41 18.43 10.35
N GLN A 13 -15.67 18.95 9.40
CA GLN A 13 -14.42 18.33 8.91
C GLN A 13 -13.16 18.79 9.65
N LEU A 14 -13.13 20.04 10.10
CA LEU A 14 -11.96 20.64 10.74
C LEU A 14 -11.88 20.33 12.24
N SER A 15 -13.01 20.33 12.93
CA SER A 15 -13.14 20.10 14.37
C SER A 15 -14.48 19.42 14.68
N PRO A 16 -14.60 18.09 14.46
CA PRO A 16 -15.86 17.37 14.67
C PRO A 16 -16.41 17.51 16.08
N ALA A 17 -15.54 17.54 17.09
CA ALA A 17 -15.95 17.75 18.48
C ALA A 17 -16.57 19.14 18.70
N SER A 18 -16.06 20.18 18.03
CA SER A 18 -16.64 21.54 18.10
C SER A 18 -17.99 21.61 17.35
N ALA A 19 -18.09 20.93 16.21
CA ALA A 19 -19.38 20.81 15.50
C ALA A 19 -20.44 20.14 16.40
N MET A 20 -20.09 19.05 17.10
CA MET A 20 -21.02 18.38 18.03
C MET A 20 -21.45 19.24 19.19
N ARG A 21 -20.55 20.10 19.76
CA ARG A 21 -20.91 21.04 20.83
C ARG A 21 -21.96 22.07 20.40
N LEU A 22 -21.97 22.44 19.11
CA LEU A 22 -22.99 23.35 18.55
C LEU A 22 -24.29 22.61 18.21
N LEU A 23 -24.19 21.39 17.70
CA LEU A 23 -25.33 20.60 17.22
C LEU A 23 -26.13 19.96 18.35
N ALA A 24 -25.51 19.52 19.44
CA ALA A 24 -26.20 18.85 20.54
C ALA A 24 -27.28 19.72 21.21
N PRO A 25 -27.02 20.97 21.63
CA PRO A 25 -28.07 21.82 22.18
C PRO A 25 -29.12 22.24 21.13
N TYR A 26 -28.71 22.42 19.86
CA TYR A 26 -29.64 22.72 18.78
C TYR A 26 -30.63 21.58 18.55
N LEU A 27 -30.16 20.34 18.45
CA LEU A 27 -30.99 19.15 18.25
C LEU A 27 -31.84 18.81 19.48
N ALA A 28 -31.54 19.34 20.64
CA ALA A 28 -32.42 19.21 21.83
C ALA A 28 -33.70 20.07 21.67
N GLY A 29 -33.60 21.22 20.98
CA GLY A 29 -34.74 22.08 20.67
C GLY A 29 -35.43 21.71 19.35
N GLU A 30 -34.65 21.31 18.35
CA GLU A 30 -35.12 20.99 16.98
C GLU A 30 -34.70 19.53 16.60
N PRO A 31 -35.35 18.52 17.21
CA PRO A 31 -34.92 17.14 17.10
C PRO A 31 -35.15 16.52 15.71
N ASP A 32 -35.99 17.10 14.87
CA ASP A 32 -36.39 16.60 13.54
C ASP A 32 -35.76 17.37 12.37
N ASP A 33 -34.74 18.21 12.66
CA ASP A 33 -33.91 18.78 11.59
C ASP A 33 -33.01 17.73 10.99
N TRP A 34 -33.44 17.12 9.87
CA TRP A 34 -32.70 16.05 9.20
C TRP A 34 -31.29 16.46 8.76
N PHE A 35 -31.12 17.76 8.38
CA PHE A 35 -29.82 18.24 7.92
C PHE A 35 -28.83 18.36 9.11
N ALA A 36 -29.31 18.88 10.26
CA ALA A 36 -28.52 18.92 11.50
C ALA A 36 -28.18 17.51 12.00
N LEU A 37 -29.11 16.55 11.88
CA LEU A 37 -28.87 15.13 12.19
C LEU A 37 -27.77 14.54 11.29
N CYS A 38 -27.77 14.86 9.99
CA CYS A 38 -26.69 14.41 9.08
C CYS A 38 -25.34 15.01 9.46
N LEU A 39 -25.26 16.31 9.78
CA LEU A 39 -24.03 16.93 10.25
C LEU A 39 -23.52 16.29 11.55
N ALA A 40 -24.41 15.99 12.49
CA ALA A 40 -24.06 15.31 13.72
C ALA A 40 -23.58 13.88 13.47
N ALA A 41 -24.25 13.13 12.59
CA ALA A 41 -23.80 11.79 12.19
C ALA A 41 -22.42 11.82 11.51
N GLN A 42 -22.17 12.80 10.65
CA GLN A 42 -20.86 12.98 10.02
C GLN A 42 -19.77 13.30 11.04
N ALA A 43 -20.04 14.17 12.00
CA ALA A 43 -19.12 14.49 13.09
C ALA A 43 -18.84 13.26 13.97
N LEU A 44 -19.87 12.46 14.28
CA LEU A 44 -19.70 11.21 15.05
C LEU A 44 -18.89 10.16 14.30
N ILE A 45 -19.03 10.03 12.98
CA ILE A 45 -18.16 9.18 12.16
C ILE A 45 -16.69 9.60 12.29
N ALA A 46 -16.42 10.91 12.21
CA ALA A 46 -15.07 11.44 12.36
C ALA A 46 -14.51 11.32 13.80
N LEU A 47 -15.38 11.20 14.79
CA LEU A 47 -15.05 10.93 16.21
C LEU A 47 -14.98 9.43 16.53
N GLU A 48 -15.01 8.56 15.52
CA GLU A 48 -14.96 7.10 15.68
C GLU A 48 -16.12 6.54 16.54
N GLN A 49 -17.31 7.12 16.44
CA GLN A 49 -18.54 6.70 17.12
C GLN A 49 -19.62 6.26 16.09
N PRO A 50 -19.36 5.19 15.32
CA PRO A 50 -20.22 4.80 14.19
C PRO A 50 -21.61 4.31 14.61
N GLU A 51 -21.78 3.72 15.81
CA GLU A 51 -23.07 3.26 16.29
C GLU A 51 -24.04 4.45 16.46
N ARG A 52 -23.56 5.51 17.12
CA ARG A 52 -24.37 6.73 17.34
C ARG A 52 -24.63 7.45 16.01
N ALA A 53 -23.65 7.48 15.11
CA ALA A 53 -23.82 8.03 13.76
C ALA A 53 -24.90 7.27 12.99
N LEU A 54 -24.96 5.95 13.12
CA LEU A 54 -25.96 5.10 12.48
C LEU A 54 -27.38 5.42 13.00
N GLU A 55 -27.55 5.66 14.28
CA GLU A 55 -28.82 6.05 14.89
C GLU A 55 -29.33 7.38 14.32
N LEU A 56 -28.49 8.42 14.33
CA LEU A 56 -28.87 9.74 13.83
C LEU A 56 -29.12 9.74 12.32
N SER A 57 -28.32 9.03 11.54
CA SER A 57 -28.49 8.95 10.10
C SER A 57 -29.73 8.13 9.69
N ARG A 58 -30.14 7.12 10.46
CA ARG A 58 -31.42 6.42 10.26
C ARG A 58 -32.60 7.34 10.48
N ARG A 59 -32.58 8.14 11.55
CA ARG A 59 -33.61 9.14 11.82
C ARG A 59 -33.67 10.19 10.70
N ALA A 60 -32.52 10.70 10.26
CA ALA A 60 -32.45 11.64 9.14
C ALA A 60 -33.04 11.05 7.84
N ALA A 61 -32.77 9.77 7.54
CA ALA A 61 -33.33 9.09 6.36
C ALA A 61 -34.87 8.89 6.42
N GLN A 62 -35.43 8.77 7.62
CA GLN A 62 -36.87 8.70 7.82
C GLN A 62 -37.51 10.07 7.58
N LEU A 63 -36.87 11.16 7.99
CA LEU A 63 -37.35 12.52 7.84
C LEU A 63 -37.22 13.04 6.40
N ASN A 64 -36.15 12.66 5.71
CA ASN A 64 -35.93 13.00 4.30
C ASN A 64 -35.49 11.79 3.48
N PRO A 65 -36.43 10.94 3.02
CA PRO A 65 -36.12 9.72 2.28
C PRO A 65 -35.66 9.95 0.83
N THR A 66 -35.80 11.16 0.31
CA THR A 66 -35.43 11.52 -1.07
C THR A 66 -33.98 12.02 -1.20
N ASP A 67 -33.32 12.25 -0.09
CA ASP A 67 -31.92 12.66 -0.06
C ASP A 67 -31.01 11.43 0.19
N ASP A 68 -29.94 11.32 -0.56
CA ASP A 68 -29.00 10.21 -0.46
C ASP A 68 -28.00 10.36 0.70
N TRP A 69 -27.80 11.59 1.22
CA TRP A 69 -26.80 11.86 2.24
C TRP A 69 -26.96 11.04 3.53
N PRO A 70 -28.16 10.93 4.13
CA PRO A 70 -28.36 10.05 5.27
C PRO A 70 -27.96 8.60 4.98
N VAL A 71 -28.30 8.06 3.80
CA VAL A 71 -27.98 6.68 3.40
C VAL A 71 -26.47 6.51 3.19
N ARG A 72 -25.79 7.52 2.62
CA ARG A 72 -24.32 7.50 2.52
C ARG A 72 -23.66 7.49 3.90
N LEU A 73 -24.17 8.23 4.87
CA LEU A 73 -23.66 8.22 6.25
C LEU A 73 -23.87 6.86 6.92
N GLN A 74 -25.05 6.22 6.73
CA GLN A 74 -25.28 4.85 7.19
C GLN A 74 -24.28 3.87 6.58
N THR A 75 -24.02 3.98 5.27
CA THR A 75 -23.02 3.14 4.58
C THR A 75 -21.65 3.26 5.22
N ILE A 76 -21.20 4.49 5.49
CA ILE A 76 -19.91 4.74 6.12
C ILE A 76 -19.87 4.19 7.55
N ALA A 77 -20.95 4.38 8.30
CA ALA A 77 -21.06 3.87 9.66
C ALA A 77 -21.01 2.32 9.70
N HIS A 78 -21.79 1.63 8.86
CA HIS A 78 -21.76 0.17 8.74
C HIS A 78 -20.38 -0.34 8.30
N ARG A 79 -19.72 0.33 7.35
CA ARG A 79 -18.35 0.00 6.94
C ARG A 79 -17.37 0.08 8.13
N ASN A 80 -17.45 1.15 8.92
CA ASN A 80 -16.56 1.34 10.08
C ASN A 80 -16.83 0.31 11.19
N LEU A 81 -18.05 -0.23 11.26
CA LEU A 81 -18.43 -1.35 12.14
C LEU A 81 -18.02 -2.72 11.59
N GLY A 82 -17.50 -2.79 10.36
CA GLY A 82 -17.17 -4.06 9.69
C GLY A 82 -18.38 -4.81 9.12
N HIS A 83 -19.56 -4.19 9.10
CA HIS A 83 -20.79 -4.75 8.54
C HIS A 83 -20.80 -4.56 7.00
N HIS A 84 -19.92 -5.30 6.31
CA HIS A 84 -19.68 -5.08 4.87
C HIS A 84 -20.91 -5.35 3.99
N ALA A 85 -21.73 -6.35 4.33
CA ALA A 85 -22.94 -6.67 3.57
C ALA A 85 -23.95 -5.51 3.59
N ASP A 86 -24.24 -4.98 4.79
CA ASP A 86 -25.15 -3.86 4.97
C ASP A 86 -24.62 -2.58 4.28
N ALA A 87 -23.31 -2.34 4.40
CA ALA A 87 -22.68 -1.21 3.73
C ALA A 87 -22.81 -1.29 2.20
N THR A 88 -22.61 -2.48 1.61
CA THR A 88 -22.75 -2.68 0.16
C THR A 88 -24.19 -2.47 -0.30
N GLU A 89 -25.17 -2.96 0.42
CA GLU A 89 -26.59 -2.79 0.10
C GLU A 89 -27.00 -1.30 0.17
N LEU A 90 -26.61 -0.62 1.24
CA LEU A 90 -26.89 0.80 1.41
C LEU A 90 -26.20 1.68 0.35
N ALA A 91 -24.95 1.34 -0.03
CA ALA A 91 -24.26 2.04 -1.11
C ALA A 91 -25.01 1.94 -2.43
N ARG A 92 -25.53 0.76 -2.78
CA ARG A 92 -26.36 0.56 -3.98
C ARG A 92 -27.68 1.33 -3.89
N ARG A 93 -28.31 1.32 -2.71
CA ARG A 93 -29.52 2.09 -2.47
C ARG A 93 -29.30 3.59 -2.67
N SER A 94 -28.17 4.14 -2.24
CA SER A 94 -27.87 5.56 -2.43
C SER A 94 -27.82 5.97 -3.91
N VAL A 95 -27.32 5.08 -4.80
CA VAL A 95 -27.32 5.30 -6.25
C VAL A 95 -28.75 5.35 -6.81
N LEU A 96 -29.67 4.53 -6.28
CA LEU A 96 -31.07 4.55 -6.71
C LEU A 96 -31.77 5.85 -6.32
N ILE A 97 -31.41 6.45 -5.19
CA ILE A 97 -31.96 7.73 -4.73
C ILE A 97 -31.43 8.88 -5.58
N GLN A 98 -30.12 8.96 -5.80
CA GLN A 98 -29.50 10.05 -6.56
C GLN A 98 -28.44 9.54 -7.56
N PRO A 99 -28.87 9.05 -8.74
CA PRO A 99 -27.95 8.45 -9.73
C PRO A 99 -27.04 9.48 -10.43
N ALA A 100 -27.34 10.76 -10.33
CA ALA A 100 -26.50 11.84 -10.88
C ALA A 100 -25.46 12.38 -9.86
N ASN A 101 -25.51 11.93 -8.62
CA ASN A 101 -24.55 12.32 -7.61
C ASN A 101 -23.30 11.43 -7.68
N TRP A 102 -22.14 12.00 -7.99
CA TRP A 102 -20.88 11.25 -8.09
C TRP A 102 -20.52 10.52 -6.78
N GLN A 103 -20.88 11.07 -5.64
CA GLN A 103 -20.55 10.51 -4.32
C GLN A 103 -21.23 9.16 -4.06
N THR A 104 -22.43 8.93 -4.63
CA THR A 104 -23.11 7.63 -4.51
C THR A 104 -22.36 6.53 -5.26
N HIS A 105 -21.92 6.81 -6.49
CA HIS A 105 -21.09 5.88 -7.28
C HIS A 105 -19.71 5.69 -6.67
N TYR A 106 -19.09 6.76 -6.16
CA TYR A 106 -17.85 6.68 -5.41
C TYR A 106 -17.99 5.70 -4.23
N LEU A 107 -19.08 5.81 -3.48
CA LEU A 107 -19.32 5.00 -2.30
C LEU A 107 -19.46 3.52 -2.62
N VAL A 108 -20.13 3.15 -3.71
CA VAL A 108 -20.24 1.76 -4.18
C VAL A 108 -18.83 1.17 -4.40
N ALA A 109 -18.02 1.81 -5.23
CA ALA A 109 -16.68 1.28 -5.54
C ALA A 109 -15.74 1.30 -4.32
N ASN A 110 -15.87 2.31 -3.46
CA ASN A 110 -15.08 2.41 -2.24
C ASN A 110 -15.47 1.34 -1.21
N THR A 111 -16.75 1.03 -1.08
CA THR A 111 -17.24 -0.04 -0.17
C THR A 111 -16.74 -1.41 -0.64
N ASP A 112 -16.79 -1.69 -1.94
CA ASP A 112 -16.24 -2.93 -2.52
C ASP A 112 -14.72 -3.06 -2.28
N LEU A 113 -13.97 -1.95 -2.34
CA LEU A 113 -12.54 -1.93 -1.99
C LEU A 113 -12.28 -2.33 -0.53
N TRP A 114 -13.10 -1.83 0.40
CA TRP A 114 -12.98 -2.15 1.81
C TRP A 114 -13.39 -3.59 2.14
N ALA A 115 -14.36 -4.11 1.40
CA ALA A 115 -14.81 -5.51 1.53
C ALA A 115 -13.90 -6.51 0.83
N ASP A 116 -12.83 -6.06 0.16
CA ASP A 116 -11.96 -6.89 -0.73
C ASP A 116 -12.79 -7.65 -1.80
N ALA A 117 -13.90 -7.06 -2.24
CA ALA A 117 -14.88 -7.65 -3.17
C ALA A 117 -14.92 -6.92 -4.52
N VAL A 118 -13.78 -6.38 -4.96
CA VAL A 118 -13.67 -5.56 -6.16
C VAL A 118 -13.93 -6.36 -7.43
N THR A 119 -14.87 -5.88 -8.26
CA THR A 119 -15.28 -6.49 -9.52
C THR A 119 -15.23 -5.47 -10.68
N GLN A 120 -15.62 -5.90 -11.89
CA GLN A 120 -15.83 -4.99 -13.01
C GLN A 120 -16.99 -4.00 -12.74
N HIS A 121 -17.94 -4.37 -11.90
CA HIS A 121 -19.02 -3.45 -11.47
C HIS A 121 -18.47 -2.31 -10.62
N SER A 122 -17.55 -2.61 -9.70
CA SER A 122 -16.85 -1.59 -8.90
C SER A 122 -16.05 -0.63 -9.81
N MET A 123 -15.45 -1.16 -10.89
CA MET A 123 -14.78 -0.33 -11.89
C MET A 123 -15.74 0.59 -12.62
N ALA A 124 -16.92 0.08 -13.05
CA ALA A 124 -17.94 0.89 -13.70
C ALA A 124 -18.45 2.01 -12.78
N ALA A 125 -18.67 1.71 -11.50
CA ALA A 125 -19.06 2.70 -10.51
C ALA A 125 -17.97 3.77 -10.31
N ALA A 126 -16.70 3.38 -10.19
CA ALA A 126 -15.59 4.33 -10.06
C ALA A 126 -15.44 5.24 -11.30
N GLU A 127 -15.56 4.67 -12.50
CA GLU A 127 -15.55 5.43 -13.76
C GLU A 127 -16.74 6.38 -13.83
N ARG A 128 -17.93 5.96 -13.41
CA ARG A 128 -19.11 6.81 -13.38
C ARG A 128 -18.96 7.97 -12.41
N ALA A 129 -18.39 7.74 -11.23
CA ALA A 129 -18.06 8.82 -10.30
C ALA A 129 -17.11 9.84 -10.93
N ARG A 130 -16.08 9.37 -11.65
CA ARG A 130 -15.11 10.23 -12.35
C ARG A 130 -15.76 11.02 -13.50
N GLU A 131 -16.67 10.42 -14.26
CA GLU A 131 -17.41 11.12 -15.32
C GLU A 131 -18.26 12.26 -14.77
N LEU A 132 -18.90 12.05 -13.62
CA LEU A 132 -19.74 13.05 -12.96
C LEU A 132 -18.95 14.15 -12.25
N ALA A 133 -17.71 13.86 -11.81
CA ALA A 133 -16.83 14.82 -11.15
C ALA A 133 -15.37 14.67 -11.66
N PRO A 134 -15.08 15.08 -12.91
CA PRO A 134 -13.77 14.89 -13.54
C PRO A 134 -12.65 15.74 -12.93
N ASP A 135 -12.98 16.81 -12.23
CA ASP A 135 -12.02 17.72 -11.61
C ASP A 135 -11.79 17.41 -10.11
N ASP A 136 -12.48 16.41 -9.56
CA ASP A 136 -12.26 15.97 -8.18
C ASP A 136 -11.14 14.92 -8.13
N PRO A 137 -10.02 15.20 -7.41
CA PRO A 137 -8.89 14.26 -7.33
C PRO A 137 -9.25 12.93 -6.70
N SER A 138 -10.28 12.87 -5.84
CA SER A 138 -10.71 11.64 -5.16
C SER A 138 -11.31 10.63 -6.13
N THR A 139 -12.01 11.06 -7.19
CA THR A 139 -12.57 10.17 -8.20
C THR A 139 -11.48 9.49 -9.03
N HIS A 140 -10.46 10.22 -9.43
CA HIS A 140 -9.30 9.67 -10.13
C HIS A 140 -8.49 8.72 -9.22
N ASN A 141 -8.35 9.06 -7.94
CA ASN A 141 -7.70 8.19 -6.96
C ASN A 141 -8.48 6.88 -6.79
N LEU A 142 -9.81 6.93 -6.71
CA LEU A 142 -10.67 5.74 -6.62
C LEU A 142 -10.51 4.83 -7.84
N VAL A 143 -10.59 5.38 -9.06
CA VAL A 143 -10.33 4.61 -10.30
C VAL A 143 -8.96 3.94 -10.25
N GLY A 144 -7.95 4.66 -9.77
CA GLY A 144 -6.59 4.12 -9.60
C GLY A 144 -6.53 2.95 -8.62
N GLN A 145 -7.19 3.04 -7.48
CA GLN A 145 -7.25 2.00 -6.46
C GLN A 145 -7.98 0.74 -6.97
N VAL A 146 -9.18 0.93 -7.56
CA VAL A 146 -9.97 -0.16 -8.15
C VAL A 146 -9.18 -0.83 -9.29
N ALA A 147 -8.52 -0.06 -10.14
CA ALA A 147 -7.67 -0.59 -11.20
C ALA A 147 -6.50 -1.42 -10.65
N LEU A 148 -5.90 -1.00 -9.53
CA LEU A 148 -4.88 -1.79 -8.83
C LEU A 148 -5.44 -3.10 -8.29
N ALA A 149 -6.60 -3.09 -7.66
CA ALA A 149 -7.24 -4.29 -7.15
C ALA A 149 -7.50 -5.30 -8.29
N LEU A 150 -7.96 -4.82 -9.45
CA LEU A 150 -8.20 -5.63 -10.66
C LEU A 150 -6.94 -5.97 -11.46
N GLY A 151 -5.74 -5.64 -10.98
CA GLY A 151 -4.49 -5.92 -11.70
C GLY A 151 -4.20 -5.01 -12.90
N LYS A 152 -5.05 -4.02 -13.21
CA LYS A 152 -4.93 -3.08 -14.34
C LYS A 152 -3.90 -1.97 -14.05
N SER A 153 -2.66 -2.34 -13.76
CA SER A 153 -1.62 -1.41 -13.27
C SER A 153 -1.29 -0.24 -14.23
N ARG A 154 -1.54 -0.37 -15.54
CA ARG A 154 -1.33 0.75 -16.49
C ARG A 154 -2.41 1.82 -16.34
N LEU A 155 -3.66 1.41 -16.16
CA LEU A 155 -4.79 2.31 -15.90
C LEU A 155 -4.58 2.99 -14.54
N ALA A 156 -4.23 2.23 -13.52
CA ALA A 156 -3.94 2.76 -12.19
C ALA A 156 -2.91 3.89 -12.20
N VAL A 157 -1.77 3.69 -12.91
CA VAL A 157 -0.74 4.73 -13.03
C VAL A 157 -1.32 6.02 -13.65
N ARG A 158 -2.06 5.91 -14.76
CA ARG A 158 -2.63 7.10 -15.43
C ARG A 158 -3.62 7.86 -14.55
N SER A 159 -4.52 7.12 -13.89
CA SER A 159 -5.54 7.74 -13.03
C SER A 159 -4.93 8.39 -11.79
N LEU A 160 -3.95 7.73 -11.15
CA LEU A 160 -3.27 8.27 -9.98
C LEU A 160 -2.34 9.46 -10.32
N GLU A 161 -1.72 9.46 -11.50
CA GLU A 161 -0.99 10.63 -12.00
C GLU A 161 -1.94 11.81 -12.25
N GLN A 162 -3.17 11.57 -12.70
CA GLN A 162 -4.19 12.62 -12.83
C GLN A 162 -4.65 13.12 -11.46
N ALA A 163 -4.93 12.23 -10.50
CA ALA A 163 -5.26 12.62 -9.13
C ALA A 163 -4.20 13.55 -8.52
N LEU A 164 -2.90 13.22 -8.74
CA LEU A 164 -1.78 14.03 -8.25
C LEU A 164 -1.51 15.32 -9.05
N ARG A 165 -2.03 15.45 -10.27
CA ARG A 165 -2.03 16.75 -10.97
C ARG A 165 -3.07 17.70 -10.39
N LEU A 166 -4.23 17.17 -9.98
CA LEU A 166 -5.32 17.94 -9.36
C LEU A 166 -5.00 18.27 -7.88
N ASP A 167 -4.42 17.33 -7.15
CA ASP A 167 -4.00 17.49 -5.76
C ASP A 167 -2.59 16.89 -5.53
N PRO A 168 -1.53 17.72 -5.67
CA PRO A 168 -0.14 17.27 -5.48
C PRO A 168 0.20 16.82 -4.06
N GLU A 169 -0.56 17.24 -3.05
CA GLU A 169 -0.31 16.91 -1.65
C GLU A 169 -1.02 15.61 -1.22
N ASN A 170 -1.76 14.94 -2.09
CA ASN A 170 -2.48 13.72 -1.79
C ASN A 170 -1.52 12.56 -1.51
N SER A 171 -1.25 12.32 -0.23
CA SER A 171 -0.36 11.25 0.24
C SER A 171 -0.88 9.85 -0.13
N ILE A 172 -2.21 9.66 -0.11
CA ILE A 172 -2.87 8.39 -0.46
C ILE A 172 -2.65 8.08 -1.95
N ALA A 173 -2.96 9.03 -2.85
CA ALA A 173 -2.76 8.86 -4.28
C ALA A 173 -1.28 8.59 -4.62
N ARG A 174 -0.35 9.27 -3.94
CA ARG A 174 1.09 9.04 -4.09
C ARG A 174 1.52 7.66 -3.61
N HIS A 175 0.96 7.19 -2.51
CA HIS A 175 1.18 5.83 -2.01
C HIS A 175 0.70 4.78 -3.02
N GLU A 176 -0.53 4.93 -3.53
CA GLU A 176 -1.10 4.00 -4.51
C GLU A 176 -0.33 4.03 -5.84
N LEU A 177 0.15 5.19 -6.28
CA LEU A 177 1.01 5.30 -7.46
C LEU A 177 2.34 4.56 -7.26
N ALA A 178 2.94 4.65 -6.08
CA ALA A 178 4.14 3.87 -5.75
C ALA A 178 3.88 2.36 -5.79
N ARG A 179 2.71 1.89 -5.31
CA ARG A 179 2.25 0.50 -5.43
C ARG A 179 2.05 0.09 -6.90
N ALA A 180 1.44 0.96 -7.72
CA ALA A 180 1.25 0.72 -9.14
C ALA A 180 2.59 0.57 -9.89
N HIS A 181 3.57 1.41 -9.57
CA HIS A 181 4.92 1.29 -10.10
C HIS A 181 5.61 0.01 -9.64
N LEU A 182 5.42 -0.43 -8.39
CA LEU A 182 5.96 -1.69 -7.87
C LEU A 182 5.43 -2.89 -8.67
N ARG A 183 4.11 -2.96 -8.91
CA ARG A 183 3.50 -4.02 -9.72
C ARG A 183 3.99 -4.05 -11.18
N ARG A 184 4.47 -2.93 -11.69
CA ARG A 184 5.08 -2.81 -13.02
C ARG A 184 6.60 -2.97 -13.03
N PHE A 185 7.19 -3.45 -11.95
CA PHE A 185 8.65 -3.59 -11.77
C PHE A 185 9.44 -2.29 -11.99
N ARG A 186 8.81 -1.12 -11.83
CA ARG A 186 9.47 0.18 -11.86
C ARG A 186 9.98 0.55 -10.46
N LEU A 187 10.91 -0.25 -9.95
CA LEU A 187 11.33 -0.21 -8.54
C LEU A 187 11.87 1.17 -8.12
N GLY A 188 12.64 1.84 -8.99
CA GLY A 188 13.15 3.19 -8.68
C GLY A 188 12.02 4.19 -8.41
N LYS A 189 11.00 4.25 -9.31
CA LYS A 189 9.84 5.13 -9.11
C LYS A 189 9.02 4.74 -7.88
N SER A 190 8.86 3.44 -7.63
CA SER A 190 8.15 2.92 -6.45
C SER A 190 8.85 3.35 -5.15
N VAL A 191 10.17 3.12 -5.02
CA VAL A 191 10.94 3.49 -3.83
C VAL A 191 10.91 5.01 -3.63
N THR A 192 11.11 5.80 -4.69
CA THR A 192 11.04 7.27 -4.60
C THR A 192 9.66 7.73 -4.12
N GLY A 193 8.59 7.13 -4.66
CA GLY A 193 7.21 7.43 -4.24
C GLY A 193 6.97 7.11 -2.76
N PHE A 194 7.33 5.90 -2.31
CA PHE A 194 7.17 5.54 -0.90
C PHE A 194 8.03 6.40 0.05
N LEU A 195 9.25 6.77 -0.34
CA LEU A 195 10.08 7.68 0.47
C LEU A 195 9.47 9.09 0.55
N ALA A 196 8.84 9.57 -0.51
CA ALA A 196 8.12 10.84 -0.49
C ALA A 196 6.91 10.78 0.45
N VAL A 197 6.08 9.74 0.34
CA VAL A 197 4.94 9.52 1.25
C VAL A 197 5.39 9.46 2.71
N GLY A 198 6.46 8.72 3.02
CA GLY A 198 6.95 8.61 4.40
C GLY A 198 7.46 9.93 5.01
N ARG A 199 7.72 10.97 4.19
CA ARG A 199 8.04 12.32 4.66
C ARG A 199 6.79 13.20 4.80
N MET A 200 5.83 13.05 3.90
CA MET A 200 4.58 13.82 3.89
C MET A 200 3.64 13.33 4.99
N ASP A 201 3.48 12.03 5.09
CA ASP A 201 2.60 11.36 6.05
C ASP A 201 3.27 10.11 6.64
N PRO A 202 3.92 10.25 7.81
CA PRO A 202 4.55 9.14 8.50
C PRO A 202 3.54 8.17 9.13
N THR A 203 2.25 8.52 9.17
CA THR A 203 1.20 7.71 9.79
C THR A 203 0.73 6.56 8.90
N ILE A 204 1.08 6.55 7.61
CA ILE A 204 0.74 5.46 6.68
C ILE A 204 1.67 4.24 6.92
N PRO A 205 1.24 3.21 7.71
CA PRO A 205 2.11 2.08 8.08
C PRO A 205 2.53 1.24 6.88
N GLN A 206 1.63 1.11 5.87
CA GLN A 206 1.84 0.33 4.65
C GLN A 206 3.05 0.81 3.84
N THR A 207 3.40 2.09 3.93
CA THR A 207 4.58 2.64 3.25
C THR A 207 5.86 1.98 3.74
N ARG A 208 6.01 1.83 5.06
CA ARG A 208 7.19 1.17 5.69
C ARG A 208 7.21 -0.31 5.35
N ILE A 209 6.05 -0.98 5.41
CA ILE A 209 5.91 -2.40 5.06
C ILE A 209 6.30 -2.63 3.61
N ASN A 210 5.82 -1.82 2.68
CA ASN A 210 6.12 -1.96 1.26
C ASN A 210 7.61 -1.75 0.96
N LEU A 211 8.26 -0.74 1.56
CA LEU A 211 9.70 -0.53 1.43
C LEU A 211 10.50 -1.73 1.96
N HIS A 212 10.12 -2.25 3.12
CA HIS A 212 10.74 -3.42 3.72
C HIS A 212 10.58 -4.67 2.84
N ASN A 213 9.38 -4.91 2.31
CA ASN A 213 9.11 -6.02 1.40
C ASN A 213 9.91 -5.92 0.09
N ILE A 214 10.13 -4.71 -0.44
CA ILE A 214 11.00 -4.51 -1.61
C ILE A 214 12.43 -4.95 -1.28
N ALA A 215 12.96 -4.54 -0.14
CA ALA A 215 14.31 -4.93 0.29
C ALA A 215 14.46 -6.45 0.43
N ILE A 216 13.51 -7.11 1.11
CA ILE A 216 13.50 -8.58 1.27
C ILE A 216 13.48 -9.28 -0.09
N ARG A 217 12.56 -8.90 -0.98
CA ARG A 217 12.43 -9.53 -2.30
C ARG A 217 13.69 -9.35 -3.14
N THR A 218 14.36 -8.20 -3.02
CA THR A 218 15.63 -7.97 -3.72
C THR A 218 16.71 -8.93 -3.24
N VAL A 219 16.85 -9.12 -1.92
CA VAL A 219 17.82 -10.08 -1.35
C VAL A 219 17.44 -11.52 -1.69
N GLN A 220 16.15 -11.87 -1.71
CA GLN A 220 15.69 -13.21 -2.16
C GLN A 220 16.05 -13.47 -3.62
N LEU A 221 15.85 -12.52 -4.53
CA LEU A 221 16.23 -12.68 -5.93
C LEU A 221 17.74 -12.86 -6.08
N LEU A 222 18.55 -12.10 -5.33
CA LEU A 222 19.99 -12.28 -5.29
C LEU A 222 20.37 -13.69 -4.78
N HIS A 223 19.68 -14.20 -3.76
CA HIS A 223 19.89 -15.53 -3.24
C HIS A 223 19.63 -16.62 -4.30
N TYR A 224 18.52 -16.54 -5.02
CA TYR A 224 18.21 -17.50 -6.09
C TYR A 224 19.24 -17.42 -7.24
N ALA A 225 19.68 -16.21 -7.58
CA ALA A 225 20.71 -16.02 -8.60
C ALA A 225 22.06 -16.62 -8.15
N MET A 226 22.43 -16.50 -6.88
CA MET A 226 23.64 -17.13 -6.33
C MET A 226 23.52 -18.65 -6.24
N LEU A 227 22.34 -19.20 -5.91
CA LEU A 227 22.08 -20.64 -5.99
C LEU A 227 22.25 -21.17 -7.41
N LEU A 228 21.75 -20.45 -8.41
CA LEU A 228 21.93 -20.83 -9.81
C LEU A 228 23.42 -20.84 -10.20
N ALA A 229 24.17 -19.80 -9.81
CA ALA A 229 25.62 -19.74 -10.04
C ALA A 229 26.35 -20.90 -9.35
N LEU A 230 25.96 -21.25 -8.12
CA LEU A 230 26.51 -22.40 -7.40
C LEU A 230 26.22 -23.73 -8.11
N LEU A 231 24.99 -23.94 -8.61
CA LEU A 231 24.59 -25.16 -9.35
C LEU A 231 25.34 -25.32 -10.67
N LEU A 232 25.72 -24.22 -11.33
CA LEU A 232 26.53 -24.24 -12.55
C LEU A 232 28.00 -24.48 -12.28
N SER A 233 28.48 -24.22 -11.08
CA SER A 233 29.87 -24.25 -10.67
C SER A 233 30.58 -25.62 -10.84
N PRO A 234 29.94 -26.79 -10.61
CA PRO A 234 30.55 -28.09 -10.86
C PRO A 234 30.84 -28.36 -12.35
N PHE A 235 30.01 -27.81 -13.25
CA PHE A 235 30.14 -28.02 -14.70
C PHE A 235 31.14 -27.03 -15.31
N SER A 236 31.14 -25.76 -14.84
CA SER A 236 32.08 -24.74 -15.29
C SER A 236 32.23 -23.64 -14.25
N ALA A 237 33.42 -23.56 -13.64
CA ALA A 237 33.75 -22.49 -12.72
C ALA A 237 33.74 -21.12 -13.39
N GLN A 238 34.17 -21.05 -14.65
CA GLN A 238 34.17 -19.83 -15.44
C GLN A 238 32.75 -19.34 -15.78
N ALA A 239 31.84 -20.27 -16.15
CA ALA A 239 30.44 -19.93 -16.40
C ALA A 239 29.74 -19.41 -15.13
N SER A 240 30.00 -20.01 -13.96
CA SER A 240 29.45 -19.53 -12.69
C SER A 240 30.00 -18.15 -12.31
N ALA A 241 31.30 -17.91 -12.49
CA ALA A 241 31.93 -16.60 -12.25
C ALA A 241 31.37 -15.55 -13.21
N GLY A 242 31.23 -15.88 -14.51
CA GLY A 242 30.62 -15.00 -15.51
C GLY A 242 29.19 -14.61 -15.18
N LEU A 243 28.37 -15.57 -14.69
CA LEU A 243 27.00 -15.29 -14.24
C LEU A 243 26.98 -14.33 -13.05
N VAL A 244 27.85 -14.53 -12.05
CA VAL A 244 27.96 -13.61 -10.89
C VAL A 244 28.34 -12.20 -11.34
N LEU A 245 29.33 -12.07 -12.23
CA LEU A 245 29.73 -10.78 -12.77
C LEU A 245 28.59 -10.10 -13.56
N LEU A 246 27.86 -10.84 -14.37
CA LEU A 246 26.68 -10.32 -15.08
C LEU A 246 25.58 -9.84 -14.10
N ILE A 247 25.34 -10.56 -13.01
CA ILE A 247 24.38 -10.16 -11.97
C ILE A 247 24.83 -8.84 -11.31
N VAL A 248 26.11 -8.73 -10.94
CA VAL A 248 26.66 -7.53 -10.31
C VAL A 248 26.63 -6.35 -11.29
N LEU A 249 27.09 -6.54 -12.51
CA LEU A 249 27.04 -5.50 -13.55
C LEU A 249 25.61 -5.06 -13.84
N GLY A 250 24.69 -6.01 -14.00
CA GLY A 250 23.26 -5.73 -14.20
C GLY A 250 22.65 -4.93 -13.04
N ALA A 251 22.99 -5.29 -11.79
CA ALA A 251 22.55 -4.57 -10.59
C ALA A 251 23.11 -3.13 -10.55
N LEU A 252 24.39 -2.92 -10.89
CA LEU A 252 25.03 -1.61 -10.95
C LEU A 252 24.42 -0.72 -12.04
N VAL A 253 24.24 -1.28 -13.25
CA VAL A 253 23.61 -0.58 -14.37
C VAL A 253 22.17 -0.21 -14.01
N TRP A 254 21.42 -1.14 -13.43
CA TRP A 254 20.06 -0.89 -13.00
C TRP A 254 19.99 0.18 -11.89
N ALA A 255 20.86 0.10 -10.88
CA ALA A 255 20.92 1.11 -9.81
C ALA A 255 21.28 2.50 -10.37
N ARG A 256 22.18 2.58 -11.35
CA ARG A 256 22.62 3.83 -11.98
C ARG A 256 21.53 4.49 -12.83
N TYR A 257 20.81 3.69 -13.66
CA TYR A 257 19.87 4.22 -14.64
C TYR A 257 18.40 4.24 -14.17
N ARG A 258 17.99 3.34 -13.27
CA ARG A 258 16.59 3.22 -12.84
C ARG A 258 16.36 3.39 -11.33
N GLY A 259 17.36 3.12 -10.51
CA GLY A 259 17.25 3.21 -9.04
C GLY A 259 17.46 4.63 -8.52
N GLY A 260 18.38 5.36 -9.11
CA GLY A 260 18.74 6.72 -8.70
C GLY A 260 19.26 6.84 -7.25
N PRO A 261 19.57 8.05 -6.80
CA PRO A 261 20.14 8.29 -5.46
C PRO A 261 19.15 7.96 -4.32
N ALA A 262 17.85 7.91 -4.60
CA ALA A 262 16.85 7.54 -3.61
C ALA A 262 16.98 6.07 -3.18
N LEU A 263 17.28 5.16 -4.12
CA LEU A 263 17.49 3.74 -3.82
C LEU A 263 18.74 3.54 -2.97
N LEU A 264 19.83 4.23 -3.28
CA LEU A 264 21.07 4.16 -2.50
C LEU A 264 20.87 4.66 -1.06
N ARG A 265 20.18 5.79 -0.88
CA ARG A 265 19.84 6.31 0.46
C ARG A 265 18.93 5.36 1.23
N PHE A 266 17.98 4.74 0.55
CA PHE A 266 17.12 3.73 1.16
C PHE A 266 17.94 2.50 1.57
N ALA A 267 18.79 1.95 0.69
CA ALA A 267 19.67 0.83 0.99
C ALA A 267 20.58 1.12 2.20
N ALA A 268 21.15 2.33 2.29
CA ALA A 268 21.96 2.76 3.42
C ALA A 268 21.16 2.87 4.75
N SER A 269 19.84 2.97 4.69
CA SER A 269 18.97 3.01 5.88
C SER A 269 18.57 1.63 6.42
N ILE A 270 18.75 0.55 5.64
CA ILE A 270 18.33 -0.82 6.00
C ILE A 270 19.08 -1.36 7.23
N PRO A 271 20.40 -1.15 7.40
CA PRO A 271 21.16 -1.72 8.52
C PRO A 271 20.58 -1.41 9.90
N ARG A 272 20.05 -0.20 10.06
CA ARG A 272 19.42 0.25 11.33
C ARG A 272 18.06 -0.37 11.60
N ARG A 273 17.41 -0.94 10.58
CA ARG A 273 16.01 -1.40 10.64
C ARG A 273 15.88 -2.92 10.63
N ASP A 274 16.75 -3.59 9.90
CA ASP A 274 16.77 -5.06 9.79
C ASP A 274 18.22 -5.56 9.62
N PRO A 275 18.98 -5.72 10.73
CA PRO A 275 20.37 -6.17 10.67
C PRO A 275 20.49 -7.58 10.09
N LEU A 276 19.52 -8.46 10.30
CA LEU A 276 19.56 -9.83 9.74
C LEU A 276 19.46 -9.84 8.21
N LEU A 277 18.71 -8.88 7.62
CA LEU A 277 18.67 -8.73 6.17
C LEU A 277 20.02 -8.31 5.60
N VAL A 278 20.76 -7.47 6.34
CA VAL A 278 22.10 -7.03 5.94
C VAL A 278 23.11 -8.18 6.04
N VAL A 279 23.07 -8.96 7.14
CA VAL A 279 23.88 -10.16 7.29
C VAL A 279 23.63 -11.13 6.14
N TRP A 280 22.37 -11.38 5.81
CA TRP A 280 22.01 -12.25 4.69
C TRP A 280 22.57 -11.73 3.35
N ALA A 281 22.38 -10.44 3.04
CA ALA A 281 22.94 -9.84 1.83
C ALA A 281 24.49 -9.90 1.80
N GLY A 282 25.14 -9.68 2.94
CA GLY A 282 26.60 -9.76 3.08
C GLY A 282 27.14 -11.17 2.81
N LEU A 283 26.48 -12.20 3.35
CA LEU A 283 26.85 -13.61 3.09
C LEU A 283 26.74 -13.95 1.60
N LEU A 284 25.71 -13.47 0.92
CA LEU A 284 25.53 -13.69 -0.53
C LEU A 284 26.60 -12.97 -1.35
N LEU A 285 26.97 -11.75 -0.98
CA LEU A 285 28.05 -11.01 -1.66
C LEU A 285 29.39 -11.73 -1.49
N LEU A 286 29.70 -12.20 -0.28
CA LEU A 286 30.92 -12.94 -0.01
C LEU A 286 30.97 -14.27 -0.79
N ALA A 287 29.84 -14.99 -0.85
CA ALA A 287 29.71 -16.19 -1.67
C ALA A 287 29.97 -15.89 -3.17
N GLY A 288 29.46 -14.77 -3.67
CA GLY A 288 29.70 -14.31 -5.04
C GLY A 288 31.19 -14.05 -5.31
N VAL A 289 31.87 -13.40 -4.36
CA VAL A 289 33.34 -13.19 -4.44
C VAL A 289 34.10 -14.54 -4.50
N MET A 290 33.70 -15.51 -3.68
CA MET A 290 34.34 -16.85 -3.68
C MET A 290 34.14 -17.56 -5.04
N LEU A 291 32.96 -17.47 -5.64
CA LEU A 291 32.70 -18.06 -6.96
C LEU A 291 33.50 -17.37 -8.08
N VAL A 292 33.67 -16.05 -8.03
CA VAL A 292 34.49 -15.30 -8.99
C VAL A 292 35.96 -15.66 -8.85
N LEU A 293 36.49 -15.71 -7.61
CA LEU A 293 37.86 -16.12 -7.33
C LEU A 293 38.11 -17.54 -7.82
N ARG A 294 37.21 -18.46 -7.57
CA ARG A 294 37.28 -19.82 -8.10
C ARG A 294 37.41 -19.84 -9.62
N GLY A 295 36.51 -19.12 -10.31
CA GLY A 295 36.58 -19.04 -11.78
C GLY A 295 37.88 -18.46 -12.32
N ALA A 296 38.47 -17.47 -11.62
CA ALA A 296 39.75 -16.88 -11.98
C ALA A 296 40.92 -17.84 -11.74
N LEU A 297 40.93 -18.58 -10.62
CA LEU A 297 42.02 -19.50 -10.27
C LEU A 297 42.05 -20.78 -11.12
N THR A 298 40.91 -21.15 -11.70
CA THR A 298 40.77 -22.33 -12.57
C THR A 298 41.00 -22.00 -14.05
N LEU A 299 41.28 -20.74 -14.41
CA LEU A 299 41.59 -20.33 -15.78
C LEU A 299 42.85 -21.08 -16.26
N GLY A 300 42.72 -21.87 -17.35
CA GLY A 300 43.81 -22.60 -17.94
C GLY A 300 44.26 -23.88 -17.18
N LYS A 301 43.55 -24.31 -16.13
CA LYS A 301 43.84 -25.51 -15.37
C LYS A 301 42.81 -26.63 -15.60
N PRO A 302 43.21 -27.92 -15.56
CA PRO A 302 42.24 -29.02 -15.60
C PRO A 302 41.34 -28.97 -14.36
N ALA A 303 40.04 -29.38 -14.51
CA ALA A 303 39.10 -29.45 -13.42
C ALA A 303 39.59 -30.42 -12.30
N GLY A 304 39.35 -30.03 -11.02
CA GLY A 304 39.57 -30.92 -9.89
C GLY A 304 40.84 -30.64 -9.04
N THR A 305 41.39 -29.40 -9.09
CA THR A 305 42.47 -29.02 -8.17
C THR A 305 41.98 -28.84 -6.73
N ALA A 306 42.79 -29.12 -5.69
CA ALA A 306 42.41 -29.02 -4.27
C ALA A 306 41.90 -27.59 -3.87
N ALA A 307 42.45 -26.55 -4.49
CA ALA A 307 42.00 -25.18 -4.29
C ALA A 307 40.57 -24.94 -4.83
N ASP A 308 40.16 -25.72 -5.82
CA ASP A 308 38.86 -25.69 -6.45
C ASP A 308 37.72 -26.14 -5.50
N GLY A 309 37.97 -27.22 -4.74
CA GLY A 309 37.04 -27.76 -3.74
C GLY A 309 36.84 -26.84 -2.53
N GLY A 310 37.90 -26.18 -2.07
CA GLY A 310 37.86 -25.30 -0.91
C GLY A 310 36.97 -24.07 -1.15
N LEU A 311 37.18 -23.35 -2.25
CA LEU A 311 36.38 -22.16 -2.58
C LEU A 311 34.90 -22.49 -2.88
N PHE A 312 34.64 -23.65 -3.50
CA PHE A 312 33.28 -24.14 -3.71
C PHE A 312 32.60 -24.44 -2.38
N GLY A 313 33.27 -25.14 -1.45
CA GLY A 313 32.72 -25.47 -0.14
C GLY A 313 32.40 -24.22 0.69
N VAL A 314 33.26 -23.21 0.65
CA VAL A 314 33.03 -21.94 1.35
C VAL A 314 31.81 -21.19 0.72
N ALA A 315 31.73 -21.09 -0.60
CA ALA A 315 30.60 -20.45 -1.27
C ALA A 315 29.28 -21.17 -0.96
N PHE A 316 29.31 -22.51 -0.96
CA PHE A 316 28.19 -23.35 -0.58
C PHE A 316 27.73 -23.05 0.85
N ALA A 317 28.65 -23.09 1.82
CA ALA A 317 28.35 -22.84 3.23
C ALA A 317 27.77 -21.43 3.44
N LEU A 318 28.29 -20.40 2.77
CA LEU A 318 27.80 -19.01 2.87
C LEU A 318 26.39 -18.85 2.32
N ILE A 319 26.07 -19.48 1.18
CA ILE A 319 24.74 -19.42 0.59
C ILE A 319 23.72 -20.12 1.50
N PHE A 320 24.07 -21.29 2.06
CA PHE A 320 23.20 -22.02 2.97
C PHE A 320 23.10 -21.38 4.35
N ALA A 321 24.14 -20.69 4.85
CA ALA A 321 24.04 -19.84 6.04
C ALA A 321 23.03 -18.70 5.85
N GLY A 322 22.91 -18.17 4.62
CA GLY A 322 21.86 -17.21 4.24
C GLY A 322 20.44 -17.78 4.41
N VAL A 323 20.21 -19.07 4.20
CA VAL A 323 18.93 -19.72 4.49
C VAL A 323 18.64 -19.70 5.98
N ALA A 324 19.62 -20.00 6.83
CA ALA A 324 19.46 -19.97 8.29
C ALA A 324 19.05 -18.55 8.77
N THR A 325 19.65 -17.49 8.21
CA THR A 325 19.26 -16.12 8.57
C THR A 325 17.79 -15.81 8.23
N THR A 326 17.24 -16.40 7.15
CA THR A 326 15.82 -16.23 6.80
C THR A 326 14.90 -16.92 7.80
N TRP A 327 15.28 -18.11 8.29
CA TRP A 327 14.56 -18.86 9.31
C TRP A 327 14.56 -18.13 10.66
N ILE A 328 15.73 -17.70 11.12
CA ILE A 328 15.90 -16.94 12.37
C ILE A 328 15.04 -15.64 12.29
N ARG A 329 15.10 -14.95 11.16
CA ARG A 329 14.31 -13.76 10.94
C ARG A 329 12.80 -14.03 11.00
N ARG A 330 12.30 -15.11 10.39
CA ARG A 330 10.88 -15.51 10.46
C ARG A 330 10.47 -15.82 11.89
N LEU A 331 11.27 -16.51 12.66
CA LEU A 331 11.01 -16.81 14.07
C LEU A 331 10.98 -15.53 14.91
N HIS A 332 11.93 -14.63 14.72
CA HIS A 332 11.98 -13.35 15.42
C HIS A 332 10.79 -12.43 15.11
N LEU A 333 10.32 -12.43 13.88
CA LEU A 333 9.12 -11.66 13.49
C LEU A 333 7.83 -12.28 14.09
N ARG A 334 7.74 -13.61 14.18
CA ARG A 334 6.61 -14.31 14.81
C ARG A 334 6.54 -14.05 16.32
N SER A 335 7.69 -14.01 17.01
CA SER A 335 7.74 -13.72 18.45
C SER A 335 7.37 -12.28 18.82
N ARG A 336 7.43 -11.35 17.87
CA ARG A 336 7.06 -9.93 18.05
C ARG A 336 5.61 -9.61 17.67
N GLN A 337 4.87 -10.55 17.08
CA GLN A 337 3.43 -10.36 16.93
C GLN A 337 2.77 -10.57 18.29
N PRO A 338 2.12 -9.56 18.88
CA PRO A 338 1.34 -9.79 20.09
C PRO A 338 0.29 -10.85 19.78
N SER A 339 0.14 -11.80 20.67
CA SER A 339 -0.88 -12.86 20.66
C SER A 339 -2.28 -12.25 20.84
N GLY A 340 -2.67 -11.41 19.89
CA GLY A 340 -3.99 -10.76 19.81
C GLY A 340 -4.91 -11.56 18.90
N ARG A 341 -5.14 -12.82 19.24
CA ARG A 341 -6.32 -13.57 18.83
C ARG A 341 -7.04 -13.98 20.10
N SER A 342 -7.90 -13.12 20.59
CA SER A 342 -9.03 -13.53 21.41
C SER A 342 -10.10 -12.45 21.33
N ARG A 343 -11.14 -12.83 20.61
CA ARG A 343 -12.54 -12.40 20.62
C ARG A 343 -12.89 -11.25 19.68
#